data_e77b60592f8722c03c55821a288b8547
#
_entry.id   e77b60592f8722c03c55821a288b8547
#
_cell.length_a   1.000
_cell.length_b   1.000
_cell.length_c   1.000
_cell.angle_alpha   90.00
_cell.angle_beta   90.00
_cell.angle_gamma   90.00
#
_symmetry.space_group_name_H-M   'P 1'
#
loop_
_entity.id
_entity.type
_entity.pdbx_description
1 polymer ?
#
loop_
_entity_poly.entity_id
_entity_poly.type
_entity_poly.pdbx_seq_one_letter_code
_entity_poly.pdbx_strand_id
1 'polypeptide(L)'
;HDALPISLKRVNIPKKNGKMRPLGIPTMRDRAMQALYLMALEPVTETTADANSYGFRKFRSTADAIDALHRWLSRDCSPQWILEGDIKGCFDHISHEWLLDNVRIDKHILGKWLKSGVVFNKLLQPVVEGTPQGGIISPTLANAALDGMERILKEKYKVSYIDGRLYHPKVNCVRYADDFIVTADKRKTLEDIKHMLTRFLEKRGLMLSEEKTLITHISEGFDFLGFNVRKYNGTLIIKPSKKSQKRFTVKLHEIILAKGKALSQQELIGKLNPIIQGWGNYYSHVVSKEVFCRCDQVLINQIKRWAYRKHTDKSREWIRNKYFIRDGNRSWIFGLEYVCGGIKDKFILRKLADIPIRRHVKVKCEANPFDPSWDTYFERRKRKYAWQRA
;
A
#
# COMPACT_ATOMS: atom_id res chain seq x y z
N HIS A 1 10.43 34.89 17.46
CA HIS A 1 9.24 35.07 16.61
C HIS A 1 8.35 33.84 16.77
N ASP A 2 7.44 33.95 17.75
CA ASP A 2 6.50 32.92 18.19
C ASP A 2 5.32 32.78 17.25
N ALA A 3 5.57 32.35 16.03
CA ALA A 3 4.48 31.91 15.19
C ALA A 3 4.01 30.55 15.68
N LEU A 4 2.96 30.57 16.50
CA LEU A 4 2.22 29.36 16.87
C LEU A 4 1.81 28.61 15.60
N PRO A 5 1.90 27.25 15.55
CA PRO A 5 1.28 26.50 14.48
C PRO A 5 -0.19 26.87 14.44
N ILE A 6 -0.62 27.35 13.27
CA ILE A 6 -2.01 27.72 13.05
C ILE A 6 -2.82 26.42 13.02
N SER A 7 -4.02 26.48 13.58
CA SER A 7 -4.95 25.36 13.67
C SER A 7 -5.11 24.59 12.35
N LEU A 8 -5.22 23.26 12.44
CA LEU A 8 -5.42 22.38 11.31
C LEU A 8 -6.84 22.48 10.74
N LYS A 9 -6.99 22.58 9.42
CA LYS A 9 -8.29 22.47 8.77
C LYS A 9 -8.75 21.02 8.71
N ARG A 10 -9.87 20.67 9.36
CA ARG A 10 -10.47 19.34 9.28
C ARG A 10 -11.18 19.11 7.95
N VAL A 11 -10.84 18.03 7.27
CA VAL A 11 -11.53 17.53 6.08
C VAL A 11 -11.86 16.06 6.28
N ASN A 12 -13.12 15.69 6.13
CA ASN A 12 -13.56 14.30 6.27
C ASN A 12 -13.55 13.61 4.91
N ILE A 13 -12.77 12.54 4.79
CA ILE A 13 -12.69 11.71 3.57
C ILE A 13 -13.38 10.36 3.83
N PRO A 14 -14.29 9.90 2.94
CA PRO A 14 -14.95 8.62 3.11
C PRO A 14 -13.96 7.45 3.07
N LYS A 15 -14.00 6.61 4.09
CA LYS A 15 -13.29 5.32 4.13
C LYS A 15 -14.02 4.30 3.26
N LYS A 16 -13.32 3.23 2.86
CA LYS A 16 -13.86 2.13 2.05
C LYS A 16 -15.02 1.36 2.71
N ASN A 17 -15.19 1.47 4.01
CA ASN A 17 -16.26 0.87 4.82
C ASN A 17 -17.42 1.83 5.11
N GLY A 18 -17.50 2.97 4.44
CA GLY A 18 -18.54 3.98 4.64
C GLY A 18 -18.29 4.95 5.81
N LYS A 19 -17.36 4.63 6.72
CA LYS A 19 -16.97 5.56 7.81
C LYS A 19 -16.14 6.71 7.26
N MET A 20 -16.16 7.85 7.92
CA MET A 20 -15.35 9.01 7.54
C MET A 20 -13.97 8.93 8.19
N ARG A 21 -12.94 9.37 7.46
CA ARG A 21 -11.59 9.57 7.98
C ARG A 21 -11.37 11.09 8.15
N PRO A 22 -11.21 11.58 9.37
CA PRO A 22 -10.87 12.98 9.59
C PRO A 22 -9.40 13.21 9.20
N LEU A 23 -9.14 14.18 8.33
CA LEU A 23 -7.79 14.67 8.04
C LEU A 23 -7.62 16.03 8.67
N GLY A 24 -6.46 16.27 9.30
CA GLY A 24 -6.05 17.58 9.76
C GLY A 24 -5.03 18.16 8.75
N ILE A 25 -5.45 19.12 7.95
CA ILE A 25 -4.60 19.72 6.92
C ILE A 25 -3.88 20.93 7.51
N PRO A 26 -2.53 20.91 7.66
CA PRO A 26 -1.77 22.06 8.12
C PRO A 26 -1.78 23.20 7.10
N THR A 27 -1.49 24.42 7.56
CA THR A 27 -1.28 25.56 6.66
C THR A 27 -0.07 25.34 5.77
N MET A 28 0.05 26.09 4.68
CA MET A 28 1.22 26.01 3.78
C MET A 28 2.53 26.33 4.52
N ARG A 29 2.49 27.28 5.46
CA ARG A 29 3.64 27.64 6.31
C ARG A 29 4.05 26.46 7.19
N ASP A 30 3.10 25.84 7.89
CA ASP A 30 3.40 24.67 8.74
C ASP A 30 3.91 23.50 7.92
N ARG A 31 3.36 23.29 6.71
CA ARG A 31 3.87 22.26 5.77
C ARG A 31 5.31 22.52 5.37
N ALA A 32 5.68 23.76 5.05
CA ALA A 32 7.05 24.13 4.69
C ALA A 32 7.99 23.89 5.89
N MET A 33 7.59 24.29 7.09
CA MET A 33 8.35 24.04 8.31
C MET A 33 8.49 22.54 8.60
N GLN A 34 7.41 21.78 8.52
CA GLN A 34 7.47 20.33 8.69
C GLN A 34 8.37 19.65 7.65
N ALA A 35 8.37 20.13 6.39
CA ALA A 35 9.25 19.62 5.35
C ALA A 35 10.73 19.90 5.67
N LEU A 36 11.05 21.09 6.17
CA LEU A 36 12.41 21.45 6.56
C LEU A 36 12.93 20.55 7.69
N TYR A 37 12.12 20.39 8.75
CA TYR A 37 12.50 19.50 9.87
C TYR A 37 12.56 18.03 9.44
N LEU A 38 11.69 17.61 8.52
CA LEU A 38 11.70 16.26 7.97
C LEU A 38 13.01 15.94 7.23
N MET A 39 13.58 16.90 6.48
CA MET A 39 14.87 16.73 5.80
C MET A 39 16.00 16.39 6.79
N ALA A 40 15.94 16.91 8.01
CA ALA A 40 16.91 16.58 9.08
C ALA A 40 16.54 15.27 9.83
N LEU A 41 15.25 15.00 10.01
CA LEU A 41 14.76 13.86 10.79
C LEU A 41 14.82 12.53 10.01
N GLU A 42 14.51 12.53 8.71
CA GLU A 42 14.49 11.31 7.90
C GLU A 42 15.82 10.52 7.93
N PRO A 43 17.00 11.16 7.73
CA PRO A 43 18.28 10.44 7.81
C PRO A 43 18.48 9.76 9.17
N VAL A 44 18.09 10.44 10.27
CA VAL A 44 18.24 9.92 11.63
C VAL A 44 17.30 8.74 11.86
N THR A 45 16.03 8.85 11.48
CA THR A 45 15.06 7.77 11.64
C THR A 45 15.39 6.56 10.76
N GLU A 46 15.93 6.78 9.56
CA GLU A 46 16.32 5.68 8.67
C GLU A 46 17.45 4.81 9.26
N THR A 47 18.37 5.38 10.05
CA THR A 47 19.45 4.61 10.70
C THR A 47 18.95 3.66 11.78
N THR A 48 17.83 3.98 12.42
CA THR A 48 17.26 3.20 13.54
C THR A 48 16.05 2.36 13.13
N ALA A 49 15.58 2.53 11.89
CA ALA A 49 14.39 1.88 11.37
C ALA A 49 14.55 0.36 11.28
N ASP A 50 13.47 -0.36 11.58
CA ASP A 50 13.41 -1.80 11.39
C ASP A 50 13.69 -2.18 9.93
N ALA A 51 14.53 -3.20 9.71
CA ALA A 51 15.02 -3.59 8.39
C ALA A 51 13.91 -3.98 7.40
N ASN A 52 12.83 -4.61 7.88
CA ASN A 52 11.68 -5.03 7.09
C ASN A 52 10.43 -4.16 7.31
N SER A 53 10.64 -2.90 7.64
CA SER A 53 9.63 -1.83 7.60
C SER A 53 9.71 -1.12 6.24
N TYR A 54 8.58 -1.01 5.52
CA TYR A 54 8.56 -0.53 4.14
C TYR A 54 7.64 0.68 3.90
N GLY A 55 6.63 0.90 4.75
CA GLY A 55 5.71 2.02 4.60
C GLY A 55 6.36 3.37 4.89
N PHE A 56 6.06 4.39 4.09
CA PHE A 56 6.52 5.77 4.23
C PHE A 56 8.04 5.98 4.24
N ARG A 57 8.82 5.00 3.81
CA ARG A 57 10.28 5.09 3.71
C ARG A 57 10.72 5.25 2.27
N LYS A 58 11.77 6.04 2.06
CA LYS A 58 12.32 6.38 0.75
C LYS A 58 12.85 5.13 0.03
N PHE A 59 12.54 5.00 -1.26
CA PHE A 59 12.91 3.87 -2.13
C PHE A 59 12.41 2.50 -1.68
N ARG A 60 11.46 2.43 -0.74
CA ARG A 60 10.78 1.21 -0.32
C ARG A 60 9.33 1.21 -0.83
N SER A 61 8.80 0.02 -1.10
CA SER A 61 7.49 -0.14 -1.72
C SER A 61 6.72 -1.33 -1.16
N THR A 62 5.44 -1.42 -1.48
CA THR A 62 4.61 -2.60 -1.18
C THR A 62 5.18 -3.88 -1.80
N ALA A 63 5.80 -3.77 -3.00
CA ALA A 63 6.42 -4.90 -3.66
C ALA A 63 7.62 -5.48 -2.88
N ASP A 64 8.38 -4.61 -2.15
CA ASP A 64 9.46 -5.06 -1.28
C ASP A 64 8.92 -5.87 -0.09
N ALA A 65 7.81 -5.42 0.51
CA ALA A 65 7.16 -6.14 1.60
C ALA A 65 6.63 -7.53 1.15
N ILE A 66 6.04 -7.59 -0.04
CA ILE A 66 5.52 -8.84 -0.62
C ILE A 66 6.67 -9.79 -1.01
N ASP A 67 7.78 -9.28 -1.55
CA ASP A 67 8.95 -10.11 -1.86
C ASP A 67 9.62 -10.64 -0.58
N ALA A 68 9.63 -9.87 0.52
CA ALA A 68 10.09 -10.34 1.82
C ALA A 68 9.25 -11.54 2.31
N LEU A 69 7.92 -11.45 2.23
CA LEU A 69 7.02 -12.56 2.56
C LEU A 69 7.25 -13.77 1.65
N HIS A 70 7.41 -13.54 0.35
CA HIS A 70 7.70 -14.62 -0.59
C HIS A 70 8.98 -15.39 -0.21
N ARG A 71 10.07 -14.67 0.11
CA ARG A 71 11.36 -15.29 0.49
C ARG A 71 11.26 -16.14 1.75
N TRP A 72 10.45 -15.72 2.73
CA TRP A 72 10.30 -16.46 3.98
C TRP A 72 9.32 -17.61 3.91
N LEU A 73 8.29 -17.51 3.06
CA LEU A 73 7.19 -18.45 3.03
C LEU A 73 7.26 -19.46 1.88
N SER A 74 8.14 -19.27 0.87
CA SER A 74 8.15 -20.11 -0.33
C SER A 74 8.77 -21.49 -0.13
N ARG A 75 9.65 -21.65 0.87
CA ARG A 75 10.36 -22.92 1.10
C ARG A 75 9.49 -23.94 1.84
N ASP A 76 9.79 -25.23 1.69
CA ASP A 76 9.06 -26.31 2.40
C ASP A 76 9.24 -26.19 3.91
N CYS A 77 10.46 -25.90 4.37
CA CYS A 77 10.76 -25.67 5.78
C CYS A 77 10.33 -24.29 6.31
N SER A 78 9.50 -23.55 5.59
CA SER A 78 9.04 -22.20 5.98
C SER A 78 8.12 -22.22 7.21
N PRO A 79 7.97 -21.09 7.92
CA PRO A 79 6.98 -20.95 8.97
C PRO A 79 5.56 -21.18 8.43
N GLN A 80 4.73 -21.83 9.26
CA GLN A 80 3.37 -22.21 8.87
C GLN A 80 2.30 -21.31 9.50
N TRP A 81 2.63 -20.59 10.56
CA TRP A 81 1.70 -19.73 11.28
C TRP A 81 1.99 -18.27 11.04
N ILE A 82 0.93 -17.49 10.85
CA ILE A 82 0.96 -16.09 10.48
C ILE A 82 0.11 -15.30 11.47
N LEU A 83 0.66 -14.25 12.04
CA LEU A 83 -0.07 -13.23 12.78
C LEU A 83 -0.26 -12.02 11.85
N GLU A 84 -1.50 -11.77 11.46
CA GLU A 84 -1.90 -10.52 10.82
C GLU A 84 -2.17 -9.50 11.90
N GLY A 85 -1.52 -8.35 11.89
CA GLY A 85 -1.70 -7.31 12.89
C GLY A 85 -2.08 -5.98 12.26
N ASP A 86 -3.07 -5.32 12.87
CA ASP A 86 -3.54 -3.96 12.54
C ASP A 86 -3.57 -3.13 13.82
N ILE A 87 -3.06 -1.90 13.76
CA ILE A 87 -3.02 -0.99 14.91
C ILE A 87 -4.24 -0.09 14.85
N LYS A 88 -5.04 -0.08 15.92
CA LYS A 88 -6.26 0.71 15.99
C LYS A 88 -5.95 2.21 16.01
N GLY A 89 -6.35 2.93 14.95
CA GLY A 89 -6.21 4.39 14.88
C GLY A 89 -4.77 4.88 15.13
N CYS A 90 -3.77 4.23 14.54
CA CYS A 90 -2.35 4.49 14.82
C CYS A 90 -2.01 5.99 14.88
N PHE A 91 -2.41 6.78 13.87
CA PHE A 91 -2.15 8.21 13.84
C PHE A 91 -2.93 9.01 14.88
N ASP A 92 -4.03 8.49 15.38
CA ASP A 92 -4.95 9.20 16.25
C ASP A 92 -4.62 9.01 17.75
N HIS A 93 -3.79 8.01 18.10
CA HIS A 93 -3.55 7.60 19.48
C HIS A 93 -2.08 7.55 19.92
N ILE A 94 -1.11 7.93 19.06
CA ILE A 94 0.30 7.96 19.48
C ILE A 94 0.47 8.95 20.64
N SER A 95 1.08 8.48 21.74
CA SER A 95 1.37 9.33 22.90
C SER A 95 2.27 10.51 22.54
N HIS A 96 1.82 11.73 22.85
CA HIS A 96 2.62 12.94 22.67
C HIS A 96 3.87 12.93 23.55
N GLU A 97 3.74 12.47 24.79
CA GLU A 97 4.84 12.35 25.74
C GLU A 97 5.93 11.41 25.18
N TRP A 98 5.53 10.23 24.70
CA TRP A 98 6.45 9.29 24.10
C TRP A 98 7.19 9.91 22.90
N LEU A 99 6.49 10.62 22.01
CA LEU A 99 7.11 11.27 20.86
C LEU A 99 8.11 12.34 21.27
N LEU A 100 7.78 13.17 22.27
CA LEU A 100 8.65 14.23 22.78
C LEU A 100 9.92 13.68 23.41
N ASP A 101 9.86 12.50 24.02
CA ASP A 101 11.02 11.89 24.68
C ASP A 101 11.89 11.05 23.76
N ASN A 102 11.33 10.45 22.73
CA ASN A 102 12.04 9.47 21.92
C ASN A 102 12.40 9.94 20.51
N VAL A 103 11.75 10.98 19.96
CA VAL A 103 12.05 11.50 18.62
C VAL A 103 13.14 12.59 18.72
N ARG A 104 14.18 12.46 17.92
CA ARG A 104 15.30 13.42 17.87
C ARG A 104 14.96 14.64 17.03
N ILE A 105 14.11 15.50 17.57
CA ILE A 105 13.68 16.77 16.98
C ILE A 105 13.56 17.81 18.08
N ASP A 106 13.56 19.09 17.74
CA ASP A 106 13.27 20.17 18.69
C ASP A 106 11.93 19.92 19.38
N LYS A 107 11.98 19.70 20.71
CA LYS A 107 10.80 19.33 21.52
C LYS A 107 9.77 20.44 21.58
N HIS A 108 10.19 21.71 21.53
CA HIS A 108 9.28 22.85 21.56
C HIS A 108 8.46 22.93 20.26
N ILE A 109 9.12 22.79 19.12
CA ILE A 109 8.47 22.78 17.82
C ILE A 109 7.55 21.56 17.67
N LEU A 110 8.05 20.36 18.00
CA LEU A 110 7.25 19.14 17.96
C LEU A 110 6.00 19.28 18.86
N GLY A 111 6.18 19.75 20.09
CA GLY A 111 5.09 19.96 21.03
C GLY A 111 4.01 20.93 20.52
N LYS A 112 4.42 22.01 19.84
CA LYS A 112 3.50 22.93 19.17
C LYS A 112 2.70 22.23 18.06
N TRP A 113 3.33 21.41 17.22
CA TRP A 113 2.62 20.68 16.16
C TRP A 113 1.67 19.62 16.69
N LEU A 114 2.06 18.88 17.73
CA LEU A 114 1.23 17.86 18.35
C LEU A 114 -0.01 18.46 19.06
N LYS A 115 0.17 19.61 19.71
CA LYS A 115 -0.90 20.33 20.42
C LYS A 115 -1.69 21.29 19.52
N SER A 116 -1.35 21.41 18.23
CA SER A 116 -2.11 22.26 17.31
C SER A 116 -3.54 21.74 17.20
N GLY A 117 -4.52 22.59 17.61
CA GLY A 117 -5.93 22.23 17.57
C GLY A 117 -6.45 22.07 16.14
N VAL A 118 -7.55 21.36 16.00
CA VAL A 118 -8.24 21.15 14.73
C VAL A 118 -9.46 22.05 14.63
N VAL A 119 -9.56 22.87 13.58
CA VAL A 119 -10.76 23.66 13.30
C VAL A 119 -11.77 22.83 12.53
N PHE A 120 -12.92 22.63 13.14
CA PHE A 120 -14.08 21.98 12.53
C PHE A 120 -15.32 22.83 12.75
N ASN A 121 -16.06 23.16 11.69
CA ASN A 121 -17.23 24.04 11.73
C ASN A 121 -16.97 25.39 12.46
N LYS A 122 -15.82 26.01 12.21
CA LYS A 122 -15.32 27.25 12.82
C LYS A 122 -15.03 27.17 14.33
N LEU A 123 -15.09 25.97 14.94
CA LEU A 123 -14.74 25.74 16.35
C LEU A 123 -13.37 25.04 16.41
N LEU A 124 -12.51 25.55 17.31
CA LEU A 124 -11.19 24.94 17.59
C LEU A 124 -11.38 23.81 18.61
N GLN A 125 -10.98 22.61 18.22
CA GLN A 125 -10.96 21.42 19.08
C GLN A 125 -9.52 21.10 19.47
N PRO A 126 -9.19 20.94 20.74
CA PRO A 126 -7.86 20.56 21.18
C PRO A 126 -7.56 19.11 20.75
N VAL A 127 -6.27 18.84 20.47
CA VAL A 127 -5.77 17.50 20.20
C VAL A 127 -4.91 17.08 21.39
N VAL A 128 -5.31 16.00 22.06
CA VAL A 128 -4.66 15.52 23.30
C VAL A 128 -3.67 14.41 23.01
N GLU A 129 -3.91 13.62 21.96
CA GLU A 129 -3.08 12.49 21.53
C GLU A 129 -3.04 12.39 20.01
N GLY A 130 -2.11 11.61 19.48
CA GLY A 130 -1.98 11.35 18.07
C GLY A 130 -1.19 12.42 17.29
N THR A 131 -1.03 12.13 16.00
CA THR A 131 -0.41 13.06 15.04
C THR A 131 -1.40 13.42 13.95
N PRO A 132 -1.43 14.67 13.46
CA PRO A 132 -2.39 15.07 12.44
C PRO A 132 -2.30 14.20 11.18
N GLN A 133 -3.40 13.51 10.82
CA GLN A 133 -3.46 12.79 9.54
C GLN A 133 -3.50 13.82 8.39
N GLY A 134 -2.36 14.07 7.74
CA GLY A 134 -2.19 15.08 6.68
C GLY A 134 -1.01 16.00 6.89
N GLY A 135 -0.33 15.92 8.05
CA GLY A 135 0.97 16.54 8.27
C GLY A 135 2.06 15.85 7.43
N ILE A 136 3.02 16.60 6.93
CA ILE A 136 4.14 16.07 6.12
C ILE A 136 5.05 15.17 6.98
N ILE A 137 5.28 15.53 8.23
CA ILE A 137 6.15 14.82 9.15
C ILE A 137 5.48 13.61 9.84
N SER A 138 4.14 13.58 9.89
CA SER A 138 3.36 12.58 10.65
C SER A 138 3.67 11.13 10.27
N PRO A 139 3.88 10.76 8.99
CA PRO A 139 4.27 9.39 8.62
C PRO A 139 5.61 8.94 9.23
N THR A 140 6.58 9.84 9.31
CA THR A 140 7.90 9.56 9.91
C THR A 140 7.80 9.43 11.43
N LEU A 141 6.99 10.27 12.08
CA LEU A 141 6.70 10.15 13.52
C LEU A 141 6.01 8.82 13.84
N ALA A 142 5.04 8.40 13.03
CA ALA A 142 4.38 7.11 13.18
C ALA A 142 5.36 5.95 13.00
N ASN A 143 6.25 6.01 12.01
CA ASN A 143 7.30 5.00 11.85
C ASN A 143 8.24 4.97 13.06
N ALA A 144 8.71 6.12 13.56
CA ALA A 144 9.55 6.20 14.74
C ALA A 144 8.90 5.55 15.97
N ALA A 145 7.58 5.75 16.15
CA ALA A 145 6.83 5.10 17.24
C ALA A 145 6.72 3.58 17.08
N LEU A 146 6.74 3.06 15.85
CA LEU A 146 6.57 1.63 15.56
C LEU A 146 7.90 0.90 15.36
N ASP A 147 9.00 1.62 15.13
CA ASP A 147 10.31 1.02 14.96
C ASP A 147 10.79 0.38 16.27
N GLY A 148 11.49 -0.73 16.14
CA GLY A 148 11.88 -1.61 17.24
C GLY A 148 11.02 -2.85 17.41
N MET A 149 9.86 -2.94 16.72
CA MET A 149 9.03 -4.16 16.74
C MET A 149 9.79 -5.39 16.23
N GLU A 150 10.47 -5.27 15.09
CA GLU A 150 11.28 -6.35 14.53
C GLU A 150 12.47 -6.67 15.43
N ARG A 151 13.11 -5.66 16.01
CA ARG A 151 14.28 -5.82 16.88
C ARG A 151 13.95 -6.64 18.13
N ILE A 152 12.88 -6.29 18.87
CA ILE A 152 12.50 -7.04 20.09
C ILE A 152 12.12 -8.50 19.79
N LEU A 153 11.52 -8.75 18.61
CA LEU A 153 11.21 -10.11 18.16
C LEU A 153 12.49 -10.90 17.87
N LYS A 154 13.44 -10.30 17.15
CA LYS A 154 14.72 -10.93 16.82
C LYS A 154 15.56 -11.21 18.08
N GLU A 155 15.52 -10.31 19.06
CA GLU A 155 16.25 -10.49 20.33
C GLU A 155 15.69 -11.66 21.15
N LYS A 156 14.37 -11.78 21.24
CA LYS A 156 13.71 -12.81 22.04
C LYS A 156 13.68 -14.18 21.35
N TYR A 157 13.49 -14.23 20.05
CA TYR A 157 13.30 -15.47 19.29
C TYR A 157 14.50 -15.81 18.42
N LYS A 158 15.69 -15.76 19.02
CA LYS A 158 16.93 -16.23 18.40
C LYS A 158 16.88 -17.75 18.22
N VAL A 159 17.70 -18.24 17.29
CA VAL A 159 17.99 -19.66 17.18
C VAL A 159 18.60 -20.13 18.49
N SER A 160 18.09 -21.22 19.05
CA SER A 160 18.51 -21.76 20.35
C SER A 160 18.65 -23.28 20.29
N TYR A 161 19.33 -23.86 21.27
CA TYR A 161 19.36 -25.30 21.45
C TYR A 161 18.30 -25.70 22.47
N ILE A 162 17.44 -26.66 22.09
CA ILE A 162 16.45 -27.28 22.98
C ILE A 162 16.73 -28.78 22.94
N ASP A 163 16.97 -29.38 24.10
CA ASP A 163 17.30 -30.81 24.22
C ASP A 163 18.42 -31.28 23.27
N GLY A 164 19.47 -30.47 23.15
CA GLY A 164 20.63 -30.74 22.29
C GLY A 164 20.38 -30.57 20.79
N ARG A 165 19.16 -30.17 20.37
CA ARG A 165 18.82 -29.94 18.97
C ARG A 165 18.65 -28.45 18.67
N LEU A 166 19.12 -28.04 17.48
CA LEU A 166 18.99 -26.68 17.00
C LEU A 166 17.52 -26.38 16.68
N TYR A 167 16.93 -25.42 17.41
CA TYR A 167 15.56 -24.95 17.19
C TYR A 167 15.52 -23.57 16.56
N HIS A 168 14.83 -23.49 15.42
CA HIS A 168 14.57 -22.25 14.71
C HIS A 168 13.11 -21.86 14.88
N PRO A 169 12.76 -20.84 15.67
CA PRO A 169 11.37 -20.40 15.86
C PRO A 169 10.77 -19.74 14.61
N LYS A 170 11.60 -19.46 13.60
CA LYS A 170 11.22 -18.88 12.28
C LYS A 170 10.39 -17.61 12.38
N VAL A 171 10.69 -16.81 13.41
CA VAL A 171 10.01 -15.54 13.65
C VAL A 171 10.60 -14.47 12.74
N ASN A 172 9.75 -13.93 11.87
CA ASN A 172 10.08 -12.81 11.00
C ASN A 172 8.95 -11.78 11.08
N CYS A 173 9.27 -10.50 10.91
CA CYS A 173 8.31 -9.40 10.95
C CYS A 173 8.44 -8.56 9.67
N VAL A 174 7.33 -8.33 8.98
CA VAL A 174 7.20 -7.35 7.88
C VAL A 174 6.20 -6.31 8.30
N ARG A 175 6.55 -5.04 8.19
CA ARG A 175 5.66 -3.93 8.49
C ARG A 175 5.50 -2.98 7.30
N TYR A 176 4.30 -2.52 7.08
CA TYR A 176 3.99 -1.45 6.13
C TYR A 176 3.06 -0.44 6.79
N ALA A 177 3.62 0.64 7.32
CA ALA A 177 2.94 1.59 8.19
C ALA A 177 2.35 0.90 9.44
N ASP A 178 1.04 0.95 9.61
CA ASP A 178 0.26 0.34 10.70
C ASP A 178 -0.11 -1.14 10.45
N ASP A 179 -0.04 -1.61 9.22
CA ASP A 179 -0.25 -3.02 8.88
C ASP A 179 1.05 -3.83 9.03
N PHE A 180 1.01 -4.97 9.72
CA PHE A 180 2.18 -5.83 9.86
C PHE A 180 1.84 -7.32 9.85
N ILE A 181 2.82 -8.13 9.47
CA ILE A 181 2.75 -9.59 9.46
C ILE A 181 3.91 -10.12 10.29
N VAL A 182 3.63 -11.04 11.22
CA VAL A 182 4.64 -11.83 11.91
C VAL A 182 4.45 -13.30 11.57
N THR A 183 5.54 -13.98 11.25
CA THR A 183 5.54 -15.43 10.99
C THR A 183 6.16 -16.19 12.15
N ALA A 184 5.75 -17.43 12.38
CA ALA A 184 6.40 -18.34 13.30
C ALA A 184 6.16 -19.81 12.94
N ASP A 185 6.98 -20.68 13.54
CA ASP A 185 6.87 -22.13 13.40
C ASP A 185 5.62 -22.69 14.12
N LYS A 186 5.30 -22.15 15.30
CA LYS A 186 4.20 -22.64 16.16
C LYS A 186 3.18 -21.53 16.44
N ARG A 187 1.90 -21.90 16.52
CA ARG A 187 0.80 -21.00 16.88
C ARG A 187 1.00 -20.36 18.26
N LYS A 188 1.39 -21.14 19.26
CA LYS A 188 1.65 -20.66 20.62
C LYS A 188 2.71 -19.52 20.64
N THR A 189 3.76 -19.64 19.82
CA THR A 189 4.77 -18.58 19.68
C THR A 189 4.15 -17.26 19.21
N LEU A 190 3.16 -17.30 18.32
CA LEU A 190 2.46 -16.09 17.86
C LEU A 190 1.51 -15.52 18.92
N GLU A 191 0.93 -16.35 19.76
CA GLU A 191 0.13 -15.90 20.92
C GLU A 191 1.02 -15.14 21.92
N ASP A 192 2.19 -15.68 22.24
CA ASP A 192 3.19 -14.99 23.08
C ASP A 192 3.67 -13.68 22.44
N ILE A 193 3.91 -13.69 21.13
CA ILE A 193 4.31 -12.49 20.35
C ILE A 193 3.20 -11.45 20.42
N LYS A 194 1.94 -11.83 20.24
CA LYS A 194 0.79 -10.91 20.32
C LYS A 194 0.80 -10.16 21.67
N HIS A 195 0.96 -10.86 22.78
CA HIS A 195 1.06 -10.24 24.12
C HIS A 195 2.27 -9.31 24.25
N MET A 196 3.42 -9.71 23.69
CA MET A 196 4.62 -8.89 23.74
C MET A 196 4.45 -7.59 22.91
N LEU A 197 3.87 -7.69 21.72
CA LEU A 197 3.59 -6.53 20.86
C LEU A 197 2.52 -5.62 21.48
N THR A 198 1.52 -6.17 22.17
CA THR A 198 0.55 -5.36 22.91
C THR A 198 1.25 -4.48 23.93
N ARG A 199 2.13 -5.05 24.79
CA ARG A 199 2.90 -4.26 25.78
C ARG A 199 3.85 -3.25 25.14
N PHE A 200 4.43 -3.58 23.98
CA PHE A 200 5.27 -2.66 23.23
C PHE A 200 4.48 -1.45 22.72
N LEU A 201 3.27 -1.66 22.22
CA LEU A 201 2.38 -0.63 21.70
C LEU A 201 1.76 0.23 22.81
N GLU A 202 1.35 -0.38 23.93
CA GLU A 202 0.78 0.33 25.09
C GLU A 202 1.71 1.41 25.62
N LYS A 203 3.02 1.17 25.69
CA LYS A 203 4.03 2.17 26.08
C LYS A 203 4.06 3.40 25.16
N ARG A 204 3.44 3.31 24.00
CA ARG A 204 3.37 4.35 22.96
C ARG A 204 1.96 4.94 22.80
N GLY A 205 1.02 4.57 23.70
CA GLY A 205 -0.38 4.96 23.60
C GLY A 205 -1.16 4.20 22.52
N LEU A 206 -0.61 3.13 21.98
CA LEU A 206 -1.18 2.39 20.86
C LEU A 206 -1.77 1.05 21.28
N MET A 207 -2.77 0.58 20.55
CA MET A 207 -3.45 -0.69 20.80
C MET A 207 -3.60 -1.50 19.51
N LEU A 208 -3.51 -2.83 19.63
CA LEU A 208 -3.87 -3.73 18.54
C LEU A 208 -5.38 -3.71 18.31
N SER A 209 -5.79 -3.81 17.04
CA SER A 209 -7.19 -4.03 16.68
C SER A 209 -7.54 -5.51 16.89
N GLU A 210 -8.29 -5.85 17.92
CA GLU A 210 -8.68 -7.23 18.20
C GLU A 210 -9.44 -7.88 17.04
N GLU A 211 -10.34 -7.14 16.40
CA GLU A 211 -11.14 -7.60 15.27
C GLU A 211 -10.33 -7.96 14.03
N LYS A 212 -9.15 -7.33 13.86
CA LYS A 212 -8.31 -7.48 12.67
C LYS A 212 -6.99 -8.19 12.96
N THR A 213 -6.68 -8.47 14.23
CA THR A 213 -5.47 -9.18 14.62
C THR A 213 -5.78 -10.67 14.70
N LEU A 214 -5.38 -11.41 13.67
CA LEU A 214 -5.73 -12.81 13.49
C LEU A 214 -4.47 -13.68 13.41
N ILE A 215 -4.58 -14.90 13.95
CA ILE A 215 -3.54 -15.94 13.78
C ILE A 215 -4.11 -16.98 12.83
N THR A 216 -3.50 -17.11 11.64
CA THR A 216 -3.97 -17.91 10.53
C THR A 216 -2.89 -18.92 10.11
N HIS A 217 -3.27 -20.12 9.70
CA HIS A 217 -2.34 -21.06 9.08
C HIS A 217 -2.15 -20.72 7.59
N ILE A 218 -0.93 -20.85 7.07
CA ILE A 218 -0.59 -20.45 5.68
C ILE A 218 -1.40 -21.19 4.61
N SER A 219 -1.91 -22.39 4.91
CA SER A 219 -2.80 -23.15 4.01
C SER A 219 -4.19 -22.53 3.87
N GLU A 220 -4.66 -21.76 4.85
CA GLU A 220 -5.90 -20.98 4.78
C GLU A 220 -5.66 -19.71 3.97
N GLY A 221 -4.46 -19.12 4.11
CA GLY A 221 -4.03 -17.91 3.45
C GLY A 221 -4.53 -16.63 4.13
N PHE A 222 -3.89 -15.53 3.83
CA PHE A 222 -4.21 -14.22 4.38
C PHE A 222 -4.12 -13.11 3.34
N ASP A 223 -4.72 -11.97 3.63
CA ASP A 223 -4.70 -10.79 2.76
C ASP A 223 -3.80 -9.70 3.35
N PHE A 224 -2.74 -9.33 2.64
CA PHE A 224 -1.83 -8.25 3.04
C PHE A 224 -1.61 -7.27 1.90
N LEU A 225 -1.76 -5.96 2.14
CA LEU A 225 -1.59 -4.87 1.15
C LEU A 225 -2.37 -5.08 -0.17
N GLY A 226 -3.50 -5.76 -0.10
CA GLY A 226 -4.32 -6.08 -1.27
C GLY A 226 -3.89 -7.33 -2.03
N PHE A 227 -2.90 -8.05 -1.56
CA PHE A 227 -2.48 -9.35 -2.08
C PHE A 227 -3.03 -10.47 -1.18
N ASN A 228 -3.39 -11.59 -1.78
CA ASN A 228 -3.67 -12.83 -1.07
C ASN A 228 -2.42 -13.71 -1.12
N VAL A 229 -1.96 -14.12 0.04
CA VAL A 229 -0.77 -14.97 0.24
C VAL A 229 -1.24 -16.30 0.78
N ARG A 230 -1.01 -17.39 0.06
CA ARG A 230 -1.49 -18.72 0.46
C ARG A 230 -0.60 -19.83 -0.06
N LYS A 231 -0.42 -20.89 0.71
CA LYS A 231 0.21 -22.14 0.26
C LYS A 231 -0.84 -23.15 -0.19
N TYR A 232 -0.65 -23.71 -1.38
CA TYR A 232 -1.46 -24.78 -1.97
C TYR A 232 -0.55 -25.99 -2.19
N ASN A 233 -0.78 -27.08 -1.50
CA ASN A 233 0.02 -28.29 -1.62
C ASN A 233 1.54 -28.02 -1.59
N GLY A 234 2.00 -27.25 -0.61
CA GLY A 234 3.41 -26.87 -0.46
C GLY A 234 3.85 -25.66 -1.30
N THR A 235 3.16 -25.32 -2.38
CA THR A 235 3.53 -24.20 -3.27
C THR A 235 2.92 -22.88 -2.81
N LEU A 236 3.75 -21.88 -2.57
CA LEU A 236 3.29 -20.52 -2.21
C LEU A 236 2.81 -19.77 -3.47
N ILE A 237 1.58 -19.29 -3.42
CA ILE A 237 0.99 -18.44 -4.47
C ILE A 237 0.61 -17.09 -3.87
N ILE A 238 1.13 -16.01 -4.47
CA ILE A 238 0.77 -14.64 -4.14
C ILE A 238 0.05 -14.06 -5.36
N LYS A 239 -1.17 -13.56 -5.15
CA LYS A 239 -2.01 -13.01 -6.22
C LYS A 239 -2.86 -11.85 -5.71
N PRO A 240 -3.49 -11.03 -6.59
CA PRO A 240 -4.43 -9.99 -6.17
C PRO A 240 -5.55 -10.56 -5.30
N SER A 241 -5.83 -9.95 -4.14
CA SER A 241 -6.88 -10.43 -3.23
C SER A 241 -8.28 -10.29 -3.85
N LYS A 242 -9.23 -11.15 -3.45
CA LYS A 242 -10.63 -11.07 -3.92
C LYS A 242 -11.26 -9.71 -3.64
N LYS A 243 -10.93 -9.10 -2.47
CA LYS A 243 -11.39 -7.75 -2.11
C LYS A 243 -10.86 -6.69 -3.08
N SER A 244 -9.60 -6.82 -3.52
CA SER A 244 -9.00 -5.88 -4.47
C SER A 244 -9.59 -6.03 -5.87
N GLN A 245 -9.79 -7.27 -6.34
CA GLN A 245 -10.45 -7.56 -7.62
C GLN A 245 -11.87 -6.98 -7.66
N LYS A 246 -12.67 -7.21 -6.61
CA LYS A 246 -14.04 -6.66 -6.50
C LYS A 246 -14.03 -5.14 -6.54
N ARG A 247 -13.14 -4.48 -5.79
CA ARG A 247 -13.02 -3.01 -5.79
C ARG A 247 -12.67 -2.46 -7.16
N PHE A 248 -11.75 -3.11 -7.86
CA PHE A 248 -11.36 -2.71 -9.22
C PHE A 248 -12.55 -2.81 -10.18
N THR A 249 -13.24 -3.95 -10.23
CA THR A 249 -14.37 -4.18 -11.13
C THR A 249 -15.57 -3.27 -10.81
N VAL A 250 -15.82 -2.97 -9.53
CA VAL A 250 -16.86 -2.00 -9.12
C VAL A 250 -16.48 -0.59 -9.57
N LYS A 251 -15.22 -0.17 -9.40
CA LYS A 251 -14.76 1.15 -9.89
C LYS A 251 -14.91 1.29 -11.40
N LEU A 252 -14.60 0.25 -12.18
CA LEU A 252 -14.85 0.23 -13.61
C LEU A 252 -16.34 0.36 -13.93
N HIS A 253 -17.18 -0.38 -13.20
CA HIS A 253 -18.63 -0.30 -13.35
C HIS A 253 -19.17 1.12 -13.12
N GLU A 254 -18.73 1.80 -12.07
CA GLU A 254 -19.13 3.19 -11.80
C GLU A 254 -18.77 4.13 -12.96
N ILE A 255 -17.57 4.00 -13.50
CA ILE A 255 -17.09 4.87 -14.58
C ILE A 255 -17.83 4.56 -15.89
N ILE A 256 -18.03 3.29 -16.20
CA ILE A 256 -18.59 2.85 -17.50
C ILE A 256 -20.12 2.99 -17.50
N LEU A 257 -20.80 2.45 -16.50
CA LEU A 257 -22.25 2.28 -16.52
C LEU A 257 -23.02 3.30 -15.71
N ALA A 258 -22.46 3.82 -14.61
CA ALA A 258 -23.11 4.84 -13.80
C ALA A 258 -22.85 6.25 -14.33
N LYS A 259 -21.59 6.61 -14.55
CA LYS A 259 -21.16 7.95 -14.95
C LYS A 259 -20.85 8.07 -16.46
N GLY A 260 -20.63 6.96 -17.15
CA GLY A 260 -20.14 6.91 -18.52
C GLY A 260 -21.21 7.08 -19.60
N LYS A 261 -22.51 7.17 -19.25
CA LYS A 261 -23.61 7.23 -20.22
C LYS A 261 -23.45 8.39 -21.21
N ALA A 262 -23.04 9.57 -20.74
CA ALA A 262 -22.84 10.77 -21.55
C ALA A 262 -21.46 10.80 -22.25
N LEU A 263 -20.50 10.00 -21.82
CA LEU A 263 -19.13 10.06 -22.33
C LEU A 263 -19.05 9.57 -23.78
N SER A 264 -18.18 10.21 -24.56
CA SER A 264 -17.72 9.68 -25.85
C SER A 264 -16.83 8.44 -25.64
N GLN A 265 -16.59 7.70 -26.70
CA GLN A 265 -15.65 6.55 -26.68
C GLN A 265 -14.25 6.98 -26.27
N GLN A 266 -13.76 8.08 -26.81
CA GLN A 266 -12.42 8.62 -26.51
C GLN A 266 -12.28 9.01 -25.04
N GLU A 267 -13.24 9.75 -24.50
CA GLU A 267 -13.22 10.14 -23.07
C GLU A 267 -13.28 8.91 -22.16
N LEU A 268 -14.08 7.90 -22.52
CA LEU A 268 -14.17 6.68 -21.74
C LEU A 268 -12.84 5.92 -21.71
N ILE A 269 -12.19 5.74 -22.86
CA ILE A 269 -10.86 5.12 -22.95
C ILE A 269 -9.83 5.93 -22.16
N GLY A 270 -9.83 7.26 -22.29
CA GLY A 270 -8.93 8.15 -21.57
C GLY A 270 -9.06 8.03 -20.05
N LYS A 271 -10.27 7.83 -19.52
CA LYS A 271 -10.53 7.63 -18.09
C LYS A 271 -10.17 6.21 -17.61
N LEU A 272 -10.34 5.20 -18.44
CA LEU A 272 -10.12 3.80 -18.05
C LEU A 272 -8.65 3.39 -18.14
N ASN A 273 -7.93 3.81 -19.17
CA ASN A 273 -6.54 3.38 -19.41
C ASN A 273 -5.59 3.65 -18.23
N PRO A 274 -5.58 4.84 -17.58
CA PRO A 274 -4.73 5.08 -16.42
C PRO A 274 -5.06 4.15 -15.23
N ILE A 275 -6.34 3.83 -15.05
CA ILE A 275 -6.81 2.96 -13.95
C ILE A 275 -6.38 1.51 -14.21
N ILE A 276 -6.56 1.03 -15.44
CA ILE A 276 -6.15 -0.32 -15.86
C ILE A 276 -4.64 -0.47 -15.71
N GLN A 277 -3.88 0.50 -16.26
CA GLN A 277 -2.43 0.49 -16.19
C GLN A 277 -1.92 0.55 -14.75
N GLY A 278 -2.47 1.45 -13.93
CA GLY A 278 -2.07 1.61 -12.53
C GLY A 278 -2.33 0.36 -11.71
N TRP A 279 -3.52 -0.25 -11.86
CA TRP A 279 -3.87 -1.50 -11.16
C TRP A 279 -3.03 -2.68 -11.65
N GLY A 280 -2.83 -2.80 -12.95
CA GLY A 280 -2.01 -3.84 -13.54
C GLY A 280 -0.53 -3.74 -13.13
N ASN A 281 0.05 -2.53 -13.14
CA ASN A 281 1.42 -2.30 -12.69
C ASN A 281 1.61 -2.66 -11.21
N TYR A 282 0.62 -2.36 -10.35
CA TYR A 282 0.67 -2.69 -8.93
C TYR A 282 0.77 -4.20 -8.70
N TYR A 283 0.10 -5.01 -9.52
CA TYR A 283 0.07 -6.47 -9.38
C TYR A 283 0.98 -7.22 -10.37
N SER A 284 1.74 -6.52 -11.21
CA SER A 284 2.56 -7.15 -12.26
C SER A 284 3.75 -7.98 -11.75
N HIS A 285 4.07 -7.92 -10.45
CA HIS A 285 5.21 -8.62 -9.87
C HIS A 285 4.84 -9.94 -9.17
N VAL A 286 3.57 -10.33 -9.19
CA VAL A 286 3.06 -11.56 -8.57
C VAL A 286 2.28 -12.42 -9.59
N VAL A 287 1.72 -13.54 -9.16
CA VAL A 287 0.94 -14.46 -10.02
C VAL A 287 -0.43 -13.84 -10.36
N SER A 288 -0.49 -13.00 -11.39
CA SER A 288 -1.66 -12.18 -11.70
C SER A 288 -2.35 -12.46 -13.03
N LYS A 289 -1.73 -13.21 -13.96
CA LYS A 289 -2.25 -13.37 -15.34
C LYS A 289 -3.68 -13.90 -15.40
N GLU A 290 -4.00 -14.94 -14.67
CA GLU A 290 -5.35 -15.48 -14.62
C GLU A 290 -6.38 -14.46 -14.09
N VAL A 291 -5.96 -13.70 -13.04
CA VAL A 291 -6.80 -12.63 -12.48
C VAL A 291 -6.97 -11.50 -13.48
N PHE A 292 -5.92 -11.14 -14.22
CA PHE A 292 -5.96 -10.12 -15.27
C PHE A 292 -6.95 -10.50 -16.37
N CYS A 293 -6.87 -11.74 -16.88
CA CYS A 293 -7.81 -12.23 -17.89
C CYS A 293 -9.26 -12.18 -17.41
N ARG A 294 -9.53 -12.59 -16.16
CA ARG A 294 -10.88 -12.52 -15.58
C ARG A 294 -11.38 -11.08 -15.45
N CYS A 295 -10.53 -10.16 -15.01
CA CYS A 295 -10.90 -8.74 -14.91
C CYS A 295 -11.14 -8.13 -16.29
N ASP A 296 -10.35 -8.48 -17.31
CA ASP A 296 -10.55 -8.04 -18.68
C ASP A 296 -11.89 -8.55 -19.26
N GLN A 297 -12.27 -9.79 -18.94
CA GLN A 297 -13.58 -10.33 -19.33
C GLN A 297 -14.75 -9.54 -18.71
N VAL A 298 -14.63 -9.15 -17.44
CA VAL A 298 -15.62 -8.29 -16.78
C VAL A 298 -15.64 -6.91 -17.43
N LEU A 299 -14.48 -6.33 -17.70
CA LEU A 299 -14.34 -5.03 -18.35
C LEU A 299 -15.02 -5.02 -19.72
N ILE A 300 -14.71 -5.98 -20.59
CA ILE A 300 -15.30 -6.02 -21.94
C ILE A 300 -16.82 -6.22 -21.91
N ASN A 301 -17.33 -6.99 -20.94
CA ASN A 301 -18.78 -7.15 -20.78
C ASN A 301 -19.46 -5.84 -20.34
N GLN A 302 -18.82 -5.04 -19.49
CA GLN A 302 -19.31 -3.71 -19.09
C GLN A 302 -19.28 -2.73 -20.27
N ILE A 303 -18.22 -2.73 -21.08
CA ILE A 303 -18.10 -1.92 -22.30
C ILE A 303 -19.19 -2.28 -23.32
N LYS A 304 -19.44 -3.57 -23.56
CA LYS A 304 -20.54 -4.01 -24.45
C LYS A 304 -21.89 -3.48 -23.96
N ARG A 305 -22.18 -3.59 -22.65
CA ARG A 305 -23.40 -3.04 -22.05
C ARG A 305 -23.51 -1.53 -22.24
N TRP A 306 -22.42 -0.79 -22.08
CA TRP A 306 -22.38 0.65 -22.33
C TRP A 306 -22.72 0.96 -23.79
N ALA A 307 -22.09 0.28 -24.75
CA ALA A 307 -22.32 0.48 -26.17
C ALA A 307 -23.79 0.17 -26.58
N TYR A 308 -24.36 -0.92 -26.07
CA TYR A 308 -25.75 -1.29 -26.32
C TYR A 308 -26.75 -0.29 -25.71
N ARG A 309 -26.48 0.24 -24.53
CA ARG A 309 -27.32 1.27 -23.90
C ARG A 309 -27.27 2.62 -24.62
N LYS A 310 -26.19 2.88 -25.33
CA LYS A 310 -26.03 4.13 -26.11
C LYS A 310 -26.78 4.11 -27.44
N HIS A 311 -27.02 2.92 -27.99
CA HIS A 311 -27.67 2.72 -29.30
C HIS A 311 -28.67 1.55 -29.21
N THR A 312 -29.80 1.83 -28.59
CA THR A 312 -30.87 0.83 -28.37
C THR A 312 -31.58 0.43 -29.67
N ASP A 313 -31.52 1.29 -30.68
CA ASP A 313 -32.16 1.15 -31.99
C ASP A 313 -31.26 0.48 -33.06
N LYS A 314 -30.00 0.24 -32.75
CA LYS A 314 -29.01 -0.32 -33.69
C LYS A 314 -28.75 -1.80 -33.49
N SER A 315 -28.43 -2.50 -34.57
CA SER A 315 -28.03 -3.91 -34.53
C SER A 315 -26.72 -4.10 -33.78
N ARG A 316 -26.52 -5.31 -33.22
CA ARG A 316 -25.26 -5.68 -32.55
C ARG A 316 -24.06 -5.58 -33.48
N GLU A 317 -24.27 -5.84 -34.78
CA GLU A 317 -23.21 -5.76 -35.76
C GLU A 317 -22.82 -4.30 -36.05
N TRP A 318 -23.78 -3.40 -36.18
CA TRP A 318 -23.51 -1.97 -36.30
C TRP A 318 -22.73 -1.43 -35.10
N ILE A 319 -23.16 -1.76 -33.88
CA ILE A 319 -22.48 -1.34 -32.63
C ILE A 319 -21.06 -1.87 -32.61
N ARG A 320 -20.85 -3.12 -33.02
CA ARG A 320 -19.55 -3.76 -33.12
C ARG A 320 -18.63 -3.00 -34.08
N ASN A 321 -19.10 -2.74 -35.29
CA ASN A 321 -18.33 -2.05 -36.32
C ASN A 321 -18.02 -0.59 -35.93
N LYS A 322 -18.90 0.06 -35.16
CA LYS A 322 -18.71 1.43 -34.70
C LYS A 322 -17.66 1.56 -33.60
N TYR A 323 -17.65 0.64 -32.65
CA TYR A 323 -16.87 0.80 -31.40
C TYR A 323 -15.66 -0.10 -31.29
N PHE A 324 -15.54 -1.09 -32.17
CA PHE A 324 -14.46 -2.06 -32.10
C PHE A 324 -13.68 -2.07 -33.41
N ILE A 325 -12.37 -1.96 -33.28
CA ILE A 325 -11.43 -1.94 -34.39
C ILE A 325 -10.59 -3.21 -34.44
N ARG A 326 -9.86 -3.39 -35.53
CA ARG A 326 -8.81 -4.40 -35.67
C ARG A 326 -7.43 -3.75 -35.44
N ASP A 327 -6.59 -4.42 -34.66
CA ASP A 327 -5.20 -3.99 -34.46
C ASP A 327 -4.26 -5.19 -34.62
N GLY A 328 -3.54 -5.20 -35.73
CA GLY A 328 -2.75 -6.35 -36.18
C GLY A 328 -3.61 -7.62 -36.30
N ASN A 329 -3.19 -8.69 -35.61
CA ASN A 329 -3.92 -9.96 -35.59
C ASN A 329 -5.07 -9.99 -34.57
N ARG A 330 -5.29 -8.92 -33.83
CA ARG A 330 -6.35 -8.84 -32.81
C ARG A 330 -7.60 -8.20 -33.39
N SER A 331 -8.72 -8.88 -33.28
CA SER A 331 -10.05 -8.37 -33.65
C SER A 331 -10.80 -7.92 -32.38
N TRP A 332 -11.77 -7.04 -32.56
CA TRP A 332 -12.71 -6.63 -31.52
C TRP A 332 -12.06 -5.90 -30.34
N ILE A 333 -11.11 -5.00 -30.64
CA ILE A 333 -10.52 -4.12 -29.64
C ILE A 333 -11.41 -2.88 -29.55
N PHE A 334 -11.88 -2.54 -28.34
CA PHE A 334 -12.60 -1.30 -28.12
C PHE A 334 -11.64 -0.13 -28.32
N GLY A 335 -11.88 0.65 -29.37
CA GLY A 335 -10.97 1.71 -29.79
C GLY A 335 -11.47 2.45 -31.01
N LEU A 336 -10.79 3.52 -31.34
CA LEU A 336 -11.03 4.35 -32.50
C LEU A 336 -9.74 4.64 -33.25
N GLU A 337 -9.85 4.79 -34.56
CA GLU A 337 -8.77 5.29 -35.42
C GLU A 337 -8.90 6.80 -35.56
N TYR A 338 -7.77 7.50 -35.53
CA TYR A 338 -7.72 8.94 -35.74
C TYR A 338 -6.50 9.32 -36.60
N VAL A 339 -6.53 10.50 -37.17
CA VAL A 339 -5.41 11.05 -37.94
C VAL A 339 -4.86 12.25 -37.18
N CYS A 340 -3.57 12.22 -36.90
CA CYS A 340 -2.85 13.32 -36.29
C CYS A 340 -1.61 13.64 -37.12
N GLY A 341 -1.50 14.88 -37.63
CA GLY A 341 -0.39 15.27 -38.50
C GLY A 341 -0.20 14.43 -39.75
N GLY A 342 -1.30 13.91 -40.34
CA GLY A 342 -1.25 13.04 -41.53
C GLY A 342 -0.94 11.55 -41.22
N ILE A 343 -0.61 11.21 -39.95
CA ILE A 343 -0.35 9.84 -39.55
C ILE A 343 -1.59 9.22 -38.93
N LYS A 344 -1.98 8.03 -39.42
CA LYS A 344 -3.06 7.25 -38.84
C LYS A 344 -2.56 6.59 -37.55
N ASP A 345 -3.24 6.83 -36.45
CA ASP A 345 -2.96 6.23 -35.16
C ASP A 345 -4.25 5.67 -34.52
N LYS A 346 -4.12 4.88 -33.47
CA LYS A 346 -5.22 4.18 -32.80
C LYS A 346 -5.27 4.53 -31.33
N PHE A 347 -6.43 4.91 -30.86
CA PHE A 347 -6.68 5.11 -29.44
C PHE A 347 -7.50 3.94 -28.90
N ILE A 348 -6.84 3.01 -28.21
CA ILE A 348 -7.39 1.71 -27.81
C ILE A 348 -7.52 1.58 -26.30
N LEU A 349 -8.50 0.80 -25.87
CA LEU A 349 -8.63 0.37 -24.48
C LEU A 349 -7.56 -0.68 -24.17
N ARG A 350 -6.74 -0.40 -23.15
CA ARG A 350 -5.71 -1.31 -22.67
C ARG A 350 -6.32 -2.55 -22.02
N LYS A 351 -5.61 -3.69 -22.11
CA LYS A 351 -5.96 -4.92 -21.41
C LYS A 351 -4.95 -5.17 -20.31
N LEU A 352 -5.43 -5.65 -19.17
CA LEU A 352 -4.55 -6.10 -18.08
C LEU A 352 -3.68 -7.27 -18.50
N ALA A 353 -4.23 -8.20 -19.29
CA ALA A 353 -3.51 -9.36 -19.80
C ALA A 353 -2.28 -9.01 -20.64
N ASP A 354 -2.24 -7.83 -21.25
CA ASP A 354 -1.10 -7.36 -22.05
C ASP A 354 0.05 -6.87 -21.15
N ILE A 355 -0.21 -6.54 -19.88
CA ILE A 355 0.81 -6.10 -18.94
C ILE A 355 1.72 -7.28 -18.58
N PRO A 356 3.04 -7.18 -18.84
CA PRO A 356 3.98 -8.26 -18.57
C PRO A 356 4.13 -8.49 -17.05
N ILE A 357 4.27 -9.76 -16.66
CA ILE A 357 4.66 -10.10 -15.28
C ILE A 357 6.17 -9.93 -15.16
N ARG A 358 6.60 -9.09 -14.20
CA ARG A 358 8.00 -8.74 -14.00
C ARG A 358 8.37 -8.97 -12.54
N ARG A 359 9.31 -9.86 -12.25
CA ARG A 359 9.79 -10.10 -10.90
C ARG A 359 10.31 -8.81 -10.27
N HIS A 360 9.85 -8.54 -9.05
CA HIS A 360 10.41 -7.49 -8.22
C HIS A 360 11.73 -7.95 -7.60
N VAL A 361 12.67 -7.03 -7.45
CA VAL A 361 13.90 -7.25 -6.71
C VAL A 361 13.84 -6.40 -5.46
N LYS A 362 13.70 -7.06 -4.30
CA LYS A 362 13.61 -6.39 -3.00
C LYS A 362 14.83 -5.49 -2.75
N VAL A 363 14.60 -4.34 -2.16
CA VAL A 363 15.67 -3.48 -1.66
C VAL A 363 16.47 -4.22 -0.59
N LYS A 364 17.80 -4.04 -0.56
CA LYS A 364 18.63 -4.57 0.51
C LYS A 364 18.21 -3.96 1.85
N CYS A 365 18.13 -4.76 2.89
CA CYS A 365 17.64 -4.32 4.20
C CYS A 365 18.50 -3.20 4.79
N GLU A 366 19.81 -3.30 4.58
CA GLU A 366 20.83 -2.37 5.08
C GLU A 366 20.94 -1.08 4.25
N ALA A 367 20.35 -1.07 3.04
CA ALA A 367 20.47 0.07 2.13
C ALA A 367 19.80 1.31 2.71
N ASN A 368 20.63 2.33 2.99
CA ASN A 368 20.20 3.61 3.52
C ASN A 368 20.27 4.67 2.40
N PRO A 369 19.14 5.30 2.01
CA PRO A 369 19.11 6.29 0.93
C PRO A 369 19.76 7.63 1.29
N PHE A 370 20.21 7.80 2.53
CA PHE A 370 20.90 9.00 3.02
C PHE A 370 22.39 8.77 3.26
N ASP A 371 22.88 7.55 3.02
CA ASP A 371 24.30 7.20 3.11
C ASP A 371 24.88 7.16 1.69
N PRO A 372 25.85 8.03 1.36
CA PRO A 372 26.47 8.11 0.03
C PRO A 372 27.08 6.80 -0.48
N SER A 373 27.47 5.91 0.42
CA SER A 373 27.99 4.57 0.08
C SER A 373 26.99 3.72 -0.73
N TRP A 374 25.68 4.03 -0.61
CA TRP A 374 24.60 3.34 -1.31
C TRP A 374 24.14 4.03 -2.60
N ASP A 375 24.66 5.18 -2.97
CA ASP A 375 24.20 5.93 -4.15
C ASP A 375 24.28 5.12 -5.43
N THR A 376 25.43 4.48 -5.68
CA THR A 376 25.64 3.62 -6.86
C THR A 376 24.62 2.45 -6.91
N TYR A 377 24.28 1.88 -5.74
CA TYR A 377 23.28 0.82 -5.65
C TYR A 377 21.88 1.33 -6.04
N PHE A 378 21.48 2.49 -5.49
CA PHE A 378 20.17 3.07 -5.80
C PHE A 378 20.08 3.55 -7.25
N GLU A 379 21.13 4.11 -7.82
CA GLU A 379 21.16 4.48 -9.24
C GLU A 379 21.00 3.26 -10.16
N ARG A 380 21.76 2.18 -9.92
CA ARG A 380 21.62 0.91 -10.68
C ARG A 380 20.22 0.36 -10.57
N ARG A 381 19.64 0.40 -9.37
CA ARG A 381 18.26 -0.02 -9.12
C ARG A 381 17.26 0.85 -9.89
N LYS A 382 17.42 2.16 -9.89
CA LYS A 382 16.57 3.11 -10.62
C LYS A 382 16.62 2.88 -12.13
N ARG A 383 17.80 2.70 -12.71
CA ARG A 383 17.99 2.36 -14.13
C ARG A 383 17.27 1.07 -14.51
N LYS A 384 17.43 0.01 -13.72
CA LYS A 384 16.74 -1.27 -13.93
C LYS A 384 15.22 -1.12 -13.96
N TYR A 385 14.64 -0.30 -13.09
CA TYR A 385 13.19 -0.06 -13.08
C TYR A 385 12.72 0.94 -14.14
N ALA A 386 13.54 1.88 -14.57
CA ALA A 386 13.24 2.75 -15.71
C ALA A 386 13.09 1.93 -17.00
N TRP A 387 14.06 1.05 -17.27
CA TRP A 387 14.00 0.09 -18.39
C TRP A 387 12.76 -0.83 -18.37
N GLN A 388 12.20 -1.07 -17.19
CA GLN A 388 11.00 -1.89 -17.03
C GLN A 388 9.70 -1.11 -17.24
N ARG A 389 9.74 0.23 -17.27
CA ARG A 389 8.58 1.11 -17.45
C ARG A 389 8.44 1.65 -18.88
N ALA A 390 9.53 1.67 -19.63
CA ALA A 390 9.54 1.94 -21.06
C ALA A 390 9.06 0.69 -21.85
#